data_8ff2f289735f501bcf71ab607e7044cc
#
_entry.id   8ff2f289735f501bcf71ab607e7044cc
#
_cell.length_a   1.000
_cell.length_b   1.000
_cell.length_c   1.000
_cell.angle_alpha   90.00
_cell.angle_beta   90.00
_cell.angle_gamma   90.00
#
_symmetry.space_group_name_H-M   'P 1'
#
loop_
_entity.id
_entity.type
_entity.pdbx_description
1 polymer ?
#
loop_
_entity_poly.entity_id
_entity_poly.type
_entity_poly.pdbx_seq_one_letter_code
_entity_poly.pdbx_strand_id
1 'polypeptide(L)'
;MQLNIIGAGLAGCEAALWLADRGVQVDLYEQKPTKFSPAHKSEGFAELICSNSLKAERPDSASGLLKIEMKMMGSHLLDAAETARVAAGGALAVDRDVFSTAVTEMVEKHPNITVHREEVTALDESAPVLVASGPLTEGALAQAVAALTGDHRLSFYDAVAPIVTAESLDYDKVFAASRYGRGEADYLNCPFNKEEYENFHAALIAAERAPLHDFDGDLTVYEGCMPIEVMAARGADTIRFGPLRPVGLRDPRTGHRPWAAVQLRAENTARTLYNLVGFQTNLKWGEQKRVFSMIPGLEHAEFVRYGVMHRNTFLESPKVLTKQQFLADHPNVFFAGQITGFEGYMESAASGLLAAHQILARLQGCELPPPPAATMCGALLDYITTPNKDFQPMGANMGILPRTEEINTIRDKRERYMALSQNAQDAMCAWTEEYK
;
A
#
# COMPACT_ATOMS: atom_id res chain seq x y z
N MET A 1 -4.65 -13.97 -28.25
CA MET A 1 -5.54 -13.68 -27.11
C MET A 1 -5.40 -12.20 -26.82
N GLN A 2 -6.48 -11.47 -26.59
CA GLN A 2 -6.49 -10.02 -26.37
C GLN A 2 -7.22 -9.72 -25.04
N LEU A 3 -6.76 -8.70 -24.31
CA LEU A 3 -7.30 -8.28 -23.01
C LEU A 3 -7.21 -6.77 -22.87
N ASN A 4 -8.28 -6.16 -22.38
CA ASN A 4 -8.29 -4.76 -21.94
C ASN A 4 -8.01 -4.66 -20.46
N ILE A 5 -7.05 -3.81 -20.06
CA ILE A 5 -6.76 -3.48 -18.66
C ILE A 5 -6.99 -1.99 -18.44
N ILE A 6 -7.79 -1.63 -17.45
CA ILE A 6 -8.16 -0.25 -17.13
C ILE A 6 -7.44 0.19 -15.85
N GLY A 7 -6.49 1.10 -15.99
CA GLY A 7 -5.65 1.64 -14.93
C GLY A 7 -4.23 1.09 -14.94
N ALA A 8 -3.23 1.96 -15.13
CA ALA A 8 -1.80 1.65 -15.07
C ALA A 8 -1.21 1.92 -13.67
N GLY A 9 -1.97 1.57 -12.62
CA GLY A 9 -1.48 1.48 -11.25
C GLY A 9 -0.70 0.18 -11.01
N LEU A 10 -0.36 -0.11 -9.74
CA LEU A 10 0.40 -1.31 -9.38
C LEU A 10 -0.25 -2.61 -9.86
N ALA A 11 -1.55 -2.77 -9.65
CA ALA A 11 -2.26 -3.98 -10.05
C ALA A 11 -2.34 -4.14 -11.57
N GLY A 12 -2.64 -3.06 -12.30
CA GLY A 12 -2.76 -3.11 -13.76
C GLY A 12 -1.43 -3.34 -14.45
N CYS A 13 -0.35 -2.68 -14.00
CA CYS A 13 1.00 -2.89 -14.55
C CYS A 13 1.51 -4.30 -14.29
N GLU A 14 1.33 -4.83 -13.07
CA GLU A 14 1.73 -6.19 -12.73
C GLU A 14 1.00 -7.21 -13.62
N ALA A 15 -0.33 -7.07 -13.75
CA ALA A 15 -1.12 -7.95 -14.59
C ALA A 15 -0.75 -7.83 -16.09
N ALA A 16 -0.55 -6.60 -16.59
CA ALA A 16 -0.18 -6.36 -17.98
C ALA A 16 1.14 -7.01 -18.37
N LEU A 17 2.20 -6.80 -17.58
CA LEU A 17 3.52 -7.37 -17.80
C LEU A 17 3.48 -8.89 -17.75
N TRP A 18 2.88 -9.44 -16.71
CA TRP A 18 2.81 -10.90 -16.52
C TRP A 18 2.07 -11.62 -17.67
N LEU A 19 0.96 -11.06 -18.14
CA LEU A 19 0.16 -11.61 -19.25
C LEU A 19 0.86 -11.43 -20.60
N ALA A 20 1.48 -10.28 -20.81
CA ALA A 20 2.16 -9.96 -22.04
C ALA A 20 3.38 -10.87 -22.28
N ASP A 21 4.14 -11.24 -21.25
CA ASP A 21 5.21 -12.24 -21.31
C ASP A 21 4.71 -13.62 -21.76
N ARG A 22 3.41 -13.90 -21.54
CA ARG A 22 2.76 -15.15 -21.93
C ARG A 22 2.02 -15.07 -23.26
N GLY A 23 2.32 -14.02 -24.04
CA GLY A 23 1.82 -13.84 -25.40
C GLY A 23 0.38 -13.31 -25.51
N VAL A 24 -0.19 -12.80 -24.40
CA VAL A 24 -1.46 -12.08 -24.45
C VAL A 24 -1.20 -10.67 -24.99
N GLN A 25 -1.99 -10.23 -25.97
CA GLN A 25 -1.99 -8.84 -26.43
C GLN A 25 -2.81 -8.01 -25.43
N VAL A 26 -2.18 -7.04 -24.80
CA VAL A 26 -2.78 -6.22 -23.76
C VAL A 26 -2.96 -4.79 -24.26
N ASP A 27 -4.20 -4.32 -24.21
CA ASP A 27 -4.53 -2.90 -24.35
C ASP A 27 -4.67 -2.30 -22.95
N LEU A 28 -3.67 -1.50 -22.54
CA LEU A 28 -3.60 -0.89 -21.21
C LEU A 28 -4.06 0.57 -21.31
N TYR A 29 -5.14 0.89 -20.61
CA TYR A 29 -5.74 2.23 -20.57
C TYR A 29 -5.32 2.97 -19.30
N GLU A 30 -4.79 4.18 -19.45
CA GLU A 30 -4.43 5.09 -18.37
C GLU A 30 -4.92 6.50 -18.68
N GLN A 31 -5.70 7.09 -17.76
CA GLN A 31 -6.27 8.43 -17.95
C GLN A 31 -5.23 9.57 -17.92
N LYS A 32 -4.06 9.35 -17.26
CA LYS A 32 -2.97 10.34 -17.23
C LYS A 32 -2.25 10.37 -18.59
N PRO A 33 -1.77 11.51 -19.07
CA PRO A 33 -1.78 12.83 -18.43
C PRO A 33 -3.05 13.65 -18.66
N THR A 34 -4.04 13.13 -19.39
CA THR A 34 -5.24 13.90 -19.77
C THR A 34 -6.08 14.26 -18.52
N LYS A 35 -6.16 13.34 -17.55
CA LYS A 35 -6.88 13.52 -16.30
C LYS A 35 -6.08 12.94 -15.14
N PHE A 36 -5.89 13.74 -14.08
CA PHE A 36 -5.27 13.32 -12.83
C PHE A 36 -6.33 13.12 -11.75
N SER A 37 -6.16 12.12 -10.90
CA SER A 37 -6.91 12.05 -9.66
C SER A 37 -6.37 13.10 -8.67
N PRO A 38 -7.10 13.44 -7.59
CA PRO A 38 -6.64 14.43 -6.61
C PRO A 38 -5.29 14.09 -5.95
N ALA A 39 -4.87 12.83 -5.96
CA ALA A 39 -3.64 12.36 -5.30
C ALA A 39 -2.45 12.17 -6.24
N HIS A 40 -2.70 11.86 -7.52
CA HIS A 40 -1.65 11.63 -8.50
C HIS A 40 -1.05 12.94 -9.02
N LYS A 41 0.27 12.94 -9.26
CA LYS A 41 1.01 14.11 -9.74
C LYS A 41 1.97 13.77 -10.88
N SER A 42 2.35 12.50 -11.03
CA SER A 42 3.24 12.01 -12.07
C SER A 42 2.45 11.45 -13.24
N GLU A 43 2.95 11.63 -14.46
CA GLU A 43 2.43 10.98 -15.67
C GLU A 43 2.83 9.49 -15.74
N GLY A 44 3.83 9.08 -14.94
CA GLY A 44 4.34 7.72 -14.88
C GLY A 44 3.32 6.71 -14.34
N PHE A 45 3.60 5.43 -14.58
CA PHE A 45 2.79 4.32 -14.09
C PHE A 45 3.19 3.89 -12.67
N ALA A 46 2.35 3.10 -12.00
CA ALA A 46 2.59 2.58 -10.66
C ALA A 46 3.04 3.64 -9.64
N GLU A 47 2.50 4.87 -9.73
CA GLU A 47 2.83 5.97 -8.82
C GLU A 47 2.46 5.64 -7.37
N LEU A 48 3.44 5.76 -6.45
CA LEU A 48 3.24 5.53 -5.02
C LEU A 48 2.78 6.82 -4.33
N ILE A 49 1.55 6.85 -3.82
CA ILE A 49 0.89 8.05 -3.31
C ILE A 49 1.26 8.37 -1.86
N CYS A 50 0.98 7.46 -0.92
CA CYS A 50 1.01 7.76 0.51
C CYS A 50 2.39 7.58 1.15
N SER A 51 3.20 6.65 0.64
CA SER A 51 4.48 6.25 1.22
C SER A 51 5.39 5.69 0.12
N ASN A 52 6.69 5.71 0.35
CA ASN A 52 7.66 5.00 -0.49
C ASN A 52 8.04 3.62 0.06
N SER A 53 7.36 3.16 1.12
CA SER A 53 7.63 1.86 1.72
C SER A 53 6.72 0.78 1.18
N LEU A 54 7.32 -0.30 0.73
CA LEU A 54 6.65 -1.55 0.37
C LEU A 54 6.61 -2.54 1.55
N LYS A 55 6.73 -2.02 2.79
CA LYS A 55 6.68 -2.75 4.07
C LYS A 55 7.86 -3.72 4.27
N ALA A 56 7.79 -4.55 5.33
CA ALA A 56 8.86 -5.46 5.72
C ALA A 56 9.12 -6.58 4.69
N GLU A 57 10.38 -7.09 4.66
CA GLU A 57 10.79 -8.19 3.77
C GLU A 57 11.02 -9.51 4.49
N ARG A 58 11.08 -9.49 5.82
CA ARG A 58 11.38 -10.70 6.58
C ARG A 58 10.29 -11.76 6.40
N PRO A 59 10.66 -13.03 6.24
CA PRO A 59 9.70 -14.13 6.05
C PRO A 59 8.74 -14.31 7.25
N ASP A 60 9.17 -13.95 8.47
CA ASP A 60 8.33 -13.96 9.69
C ASP A 60 7.39 -12.75 9.79
N SER A 61 7.23 -11.99 8.72
CA SER A 61 6.27 -10.89 8.58
C SER A 61 5.30 -11.14 7.43
N ALA A 62 4.05 -10.72 7.60
CA ALA A 62 3.01 -10.95 6.59
C ALA A 62 3.35 -10.32 5.23
N SER A 63 3.85 -9.08 5.22
CA SER A 63 4.27 -8.41 3.99
C SER A 63 5.53 -8.99 3.37
N GLY A 64 6.43 -9.60 4.16
CA GLY A 64 7.57 -10.35 3.64
C GLY A 64 7.14 -11.66 2.99
N LEU A 65 6.26 -12.40 3.66
CA LEU A 65 5.66 -13.62 3.09
C LEU A 65 4.93 -13.34 1.78
N LEU A 66 4.10 -12.29 1.73
CA LEU A 66 3.40 -11.89 0.50
C LEU A 66 4.38 -11.66 -0.66
N LYS A 67 5.50 -10.96 -0.43
CA LYS A 67 6.52 -10.74 -1.46
C LYS A 67 7.20 -12.02 -1.92
N ILE A 68 7.42 -12.97 -1.00
CA ILE A 68 7.96 -14.29 -1.36
C ILE A 68 6.99 -15.01 -2.29
N GLU A 69 5.71 -15.03 -1.97
CA GLU A 69 4.67 -15.63 -2.80
C GLU A 69 4.55 -14.95 -4.17
N MET A 70 4.60 -13.61 -4.22
CA MET A 70 4.60 -12.86 -5.47
C MET A 70 5.81 -13.21 -6.35
N LYS A 71 7.01 -13.37 -5.75
CA LYS A 71 8.21 -13.83 -6.49
C LYS A 71 8.02 -15.25 -7.07
N MET A 72 7.40 -16.16 -6.33
CA MET A 72 7.09 -17.52 -6.81
C MET A 72 6.13 -17.48 -8.01
N MET A 73 5.21 -16.51 -8.04
CA MET A 73 4.26 -16.31 -9.13
C MET A 73 4.85 -15.51 -10.31
N GLY A 74 6.07 -14.97 -10.19
CA GLY A 74 6.75 -14.22 -11.25
C GLY A 74 6.38 -12.73 -11.30
N SER A 75 6.36 -12.04 -10.17
CA SER A 75 6.10 -10.60 -10.08
C SER A 75 7.19 -9.76 -10.73
N HIS A 76 6.82 -8.86 -11.64
CA HIS A 76 7.69 -7.88 -12.29
C HIS A 76 7.93 -6.64 -11.42
N LEU A 77 6.93 -6.20 -10.66
CA LEU A 77 7.05 -4.99 -9.85
C LEU A 77 8.03 -5.17 -8.68
N LEU A 78 8.25 -6.40 -8.22
CA LEU A 78 9.28 -6.66 -7.22
C LEU A 78 10.70 -6.48 -7.79
N ASP A 79 10.92 -6.84 -9.04
CA ASP A 79 12.21 -6.61 -9.71
C ASP A 79 12.46 -5.11 -9.94
N ALA A 80 11.43 -4.36 -10.36
CA ALA A 80 11.49 -2.90 -10.46
C ALA A 80 11.77 -2.26 -9.07
N ALA A 81 11.17 -2.78 -8.00
CA ALA A 81 11.39 -2.28 -6.65
C ALA A 81 12.82 -2.51 -6.16
N GLU A 82 13.45 -3.63 -6.52
CA GLU A 82 14.86 -3.88 -6.19
C GLU A 82 15.80 -2.87 -6.86
N THR A 83 15.54 -2.47 -8.11
CA THR A 83 16.36 -1.47 -8.82
C THR A 83 16.22 -0.07 -8.23
N ALA A 84 15.06 0.23 -7.63
CA ALA A 84 14.72 1.52 -7.04
C ALA A 84 14.95 1.57 -5.52
N ARG A 85 15.57 0.55 -4.94
CA ARG A 85 15.72 0.39 -3.48
C ARG A 85 16.43 1.56 -2.82
N VAL A 86 15.86 2.05 -1.71
CA VAL A 86 16.50 2.97 -0.76
C VAL A 86 16.63 2.32 0.61
N ALA A 87 17.65 2.71 1.37
CA ALA A 87 17.90 2.16 2.69
C ALA A 87 16.76 2.45 3.67
N ALA A 88 16.17 1.42 4.26
CA ALA A 88 15.05 1.51 5.19
C ALA A 88 15.04 0.37 6.24
N GLY A 89 16.19 -0.06 6.71
CA GLY A 89 16.36 -1.12 7.70
C GLY A 89 15.82 -2.46 7.19
N GLY A 90 14.83 -3.04 7.89
CA GLY A 90 14.21 -4.31 7.50
C GLY A 90 12.98 -4.18 6.58
N ALA A 91 12.78 -3.01 5.96
CA ALA A 91 11.70 -2.78 5.03
C ALA A 91 12.25 -2.55 3.61
N LEU A 92 11.50 -2.94 2.60
CA LEU A 92 11.71 -2.53 1.23
C LEU A 92 11.11 -1.12 1.07
N ALA A 93 11.96 -0.12 0.87
CA ALA A 93 11.54 1.21 0.45
C ALA A 93 12.19 1.52 -0.89
N VAL A 94 11.55 2.38 -1.68
CA VAL A 94 12.00 2.70 -3.02
C VAL A 94 12.08 4.21 -3.23
N ASP A 95 12.97 4.62 -4.12
CA ASP A 95 12.90 5.93 -4.75
C ASP A 95 11.68 5.92 -5.69
N ARG A 96 10.70 6.78 -5.42
CA ARG A 96 9.40 6.75 -6.11
C ARG A 96 9.53 7.03 -7.60
N ASP A 97 10.39 7.98 -7.95
CA ASP A 97 10.56 8.41 -9.34
C ASP A 97 11.30 7.33 -10.12
N VAL A 98 12.35 6.74 -9.54
CA VAL A 98 13.08 5.62 -10.14
C VAL A 98 12.18 4.41 -10.33
N PHE A 99 11.36 4.07 -9.32
CA PHE A 99 10.43 2.94 -9.38
C PHE A 99 9.37 3.14 -10.47
N SER A 100 8.70 4.29 -10.45
CA SER A 100 7.66 4.61 -11.45
C SER A 100 8.23 4.67 -12.86
N THR A 101 9.43 5.23 -13.04
CA THR A 101 10.12 5.26 -14.34
C THR A 101 10.44 3.85 -14.83
N ALA A 102 11.00 2.99 -13.97
CA ALA A 102 11.32 1.61 -14.33
C ALA A 102 10.08 0.83 -14.77
N VAL A 103 8.98 0.93 -14.01
CA VAL A 103 7.71 0.26 -14.37
C VAL A 103 7.14 0.82 -15.68
N THR A 104 7.16 2.15 -15.85
CA THR A 104 6.68 2.81 -17.08
C THR A 104 7.45 2.31 -18.30
N GLU A 105 8.78 2.26 -18.21
CA GLU A 105 9.63 1.77 -19.29
C GLU A 105 9.41 0.29 -19.60
N MET A 106 9.24 -0.56 -18.59
CA MET A 106 8.93 -1.97 -18.78
C MET A 106 7.64 -2.16 -19.56
N VAL A 107 6.58 -1.41 -19.21
CA VAL A 107 5.27 -1.47 -19.86
C VAL A 107 5.32 -0.91 -21.29
N GLU A 108 5.86 0.30 -21.47
CA GLU A 108 5.86 0.97 -22.79
C GLU A 108 6.77 0.31 -23.83
N LYS A 109 7.84 -0.38 -23.37
CA LYS A 109 8.76 -1.11 -24.27
C LYS A 109 8.32 -2.54 -24.57
N HIS A 110 7.28 -3.05 -23.90
CA HIS A 110 6.86 -4.44 -24.08
C HIS A 110 6.11 -4.63 -25.40
N PRO A 111 6.55 -5.55 -26.29
CA PRO A 111 5.97 -5.69 -27.64
C PRO A 111 4.50 -6.13 -27.68
N ASN A 112 4.01 -6.74 -26.61
CA ASN A 112 2.63 -7.23 -26.48
C ASN A 112 1.74 -6.30 -25.67
N ILE A 113 2.20 -5.09 -25.30
CA ILE A 113 1.39 -4.09 -24.58
C ILE A 113 1.22 -2.86 -25.46
N THR A 114 -0.02 -2.47 -25.70
CA THR A 114 -0.38 -1.19 -26.32
C THR A 114 -0.94 -0.26 -25.25
N VAL A 115 -0.30 0.88 -25.05
CA VAL A 115 -0.74 1.87 -24.06
C VAL A 115 -1.67 2.89 -24.70
N HIS A 116 -2.84 3.08 -24.10
CA HIS A 116 -3.83 4.10 -24.45
C HIS A 116 -3.91 5.14 -23.35
N ARG A 117 -3.45 6.39 -23.65
CA ARG A 117 -3.47 7.52 -22.71
C ARG A 117 -4.81 8.25 -22.79
N GLU A 118 -5.88 7.59 -22.34
CA GLU A 118 -7.24 8.10 -22.39
C GLU A 118 -8.11 7.61 -21.24
N GLU A 119 -9.17 8.34 -20.92
CA GLU A 119 -10.15 7.96 -19.90
C GLU A 119 -11.14 6.95 -20.47
N VAL A 120 -11.27 5.80 -19.82
CA VAL A 120 -12.33 4.82 -20.09
C VAL A 120 -13.59 5.23 -19.34
N THR A 121 -14.69 5.39 -20.08
CA THR A 121 -15.97 5.85 -19.53
C THR A 121 -17.05 4.75 -19.49
N ALA A 122 -16.85 3.65 -20.19
CA ALA A 122 -17.75 2.51 -20.25
C ALA A 122 -16.95 1.20 -20.30
N LEU A 123 -17.54 0.12 -19.84
CA LEU A 123 -16.94 -1.22 -19.87
C LEU A 123 -17.50 -2.01 -21.04
N ASP A 124 -16.63 -2.58 -21.87
CA ASP A 124 -16.99 -3.52 -22.92
C ASP A 124 -16.84 -4.95 -22.38
N GLU A 125 -17.97 -5.62 -22.24
CA GLU A 125 -18.03 -6.99 -21.71
C GLU A 125 -17.99 -8.08 -22.81
N SER A 126 -17.83 -7.68 -24.05
CA SER A 126 -17.75 -8.62 -25.20
C SER A 126 -16.52 -9.53 -25.14
N ALA A 127 -15.47 -9.08 -24.44
CA ALA A 127 -14.24 -9.80 -24.17
C ALA A 127 -13.82 -9.60 -22.70
N PRO A 128 -12.89 -10.42 -22.16
CA PRO A 128 -12.37 -10.19 -20.80
C PRO A 128 -11.77 -8.79 -20.64
N VAL A 129 -12.13 -8.13 -19.54
CA VAL A 129 -11.61 -6.82 -19.13
C VAL A 129 -11.20 -6.86 -17.66
N LEU A 130 -10.04 -6.30 -17.34
CA LEU A 130 -9.56 -6.13 -15.98
C LEU A 130 -9.70 -4.68 -15.54
N VAL A 131 -10.51 -4.41 -14.53
CA VAL A 131 -10.63 -3.10 -13.89
C VAL A 131 -9.65 -3.03 -12.73
N ALA A 132 -8.55 -2.28 -12.93
CA ALA A 132 -7.48 -2.04 -11.97
C ALA A 132 -7.28 -0.53 -11.71
N SER A 133 -8.38 0.23 -11.78
CA SER A 133 -8.41 1.70 -11.73
C SER A 133 -8.13 2.30 -10.34
N GLY A 134 -8.02 1.45 -9.32
CA GLY A 134 -7.63 1.84 -7.97
C GLY A 134 -8.73 2.52 -7.14
N PRO A 135 -8.40 2.98 -5.93
CA PRO A 135 -9.37 3.45 -4.95
C PRO A 135 -9.90 4.87 -5.22
N LEU A 136 -9.27 5.60 -6.14
CA LEU A 136 -9.66 6.95 -6.53
C LEU A 136 -10.48 6.97 -7.84
N THR A 137 -11.11 5.84 -8.16
CA THR A 137 -12.01 5.73 -9.31
C THR A 137 -13.22 6.63 -9.15
N GLU A 138 -13.44 7.53 -10.11
CA GLU A 138 -14.49 8.53 -10.08
C GLU A 138 -15.14 8.71 -11.47
N GLY A 139 -16.12 9.61 -11.58
CA GLY A 139 -16.74 10.00 -12.85
C GLY A 139 -17.50 8.87 -13.54
N ALA A 140 -17.41 8.80 -14.86
CA ALA A 140 -18.20 7.88 -15.67
C ALA A 140 -17.80 6.40 -15.43
N LEU A 141 -16.51 6.11 -15.23
CA LEU A 141 -16.06 4.74 -14.91
C LEU A 141 -16.64 4.27 -13.57
N ALA A 142 -16.66 5.13 -12.55
CA ALA A 142 -17.27 4.79 -11.26
C ALA A 142 -18.77 4.51 -11.39
N GLN A 143 -19.47 5.22 -12.28
CA GLN A 143 -20.88 4.97 -12.58
C GLN A 143 -21.09 3.66 -13.33
N ALA A 144 -20.22 3.37 -14.32
CA ALA A 144 -20.26 2.11 -15.05
C ALA A 144 -20.05 0.90 -14.10
N VAL A 145 -19.05 0.99 -13.22
CA VAL A 145 -18.80 -0.03 -12.17
C VAL A 145 -20.01 -0.18 -11.25
N ALA A 146 -20.61 0.93 -10.80
CA ALA A 146 -21.82 0.89 -9.95
C ALA A 146 -23.01 0.21 -10.63
N ALA A 147 -23.20 0.46 -11.92
CA ALA A 147 -24.28 -0.16 -12.68
C ALA A 147 -24.14 -1.68 -12.74
N LEU A 148 -22.91 -2.20 -12.88
CA LEU A 148 -22.63 -3.64 -12.90
C LEU A 148 -22.69 -4.30 -11.52
N THR A 149 -22.32 -3.56 -10.47
CA THR A 149 -22.22 -4.11 -9.10
C THR A 149 -23.45 -3.85 -8.24
N GLY A 150 -24.52 -3.24 -8.79
CA GLY A 150 -25.71 -2.87 -8.02
C GLY A 150 -25.45 -1.80 -6.96
N ASP A 151 -24.45 -0.93 -7.19
CA ASP A 151 -23.99 0.14 -6.30
C ASP A 151 -23.42 -0.36 -4.95
N HIS A 152 -22.95 -1.59 -4.89
CA HIS A 152 -22.24 -2.14 -3.73
C HIS A 152 -20.83 -1.54 -3.61
N ARG A 153 -20.75 -0.21 -3.40
CA ARG A 153 -19.52 0.51 -3.16
C ARG A 153 -19.46 1.03 -1.74
N LEU A 154 -18.32 0.85 -1.11
CA LEU A 154 -18.00 1.37 0.21
C LEU A 154 -16.87 2.41 0.09
N SER A 155 -16.70 3.23 1.09
CA SER A 155 -15.60 4.19 1.11
C SER A 155 -15.00 4.35 2.50
N PHE A 156 -13.71 4.67 2.53
CA PHE A 156 -12.98 5.05 3.72
C PHE A 156 -12.04 6.21 3.41
N TYR A 157 -11.53 6.84 4.45
CA TYR A 157 -10.56 7.91 4.31
C TYR A 157 -9.15 7.40 4.57
N ASP A 158 -8.24 7.72 3.65
CA ASP A 158 -6.80 7.50 3.78
C ASP A 158 -6.07 8.85 3.87
N ALA A 159 -5.01 8.90 4.63
CA ALA A 159 -4.23 10.10 4.85
C ALA A 159 -2.77 9.91 4.41
N VAL A 160 -2.19 10.97 3.85
CA VAL A 160 -0.81 11.00 3.39
C VAL A 160 0.06 11.72 4.41
N ALA A 161 1.29 11.26 4.63
CA ALA A 161 2.27 11.90 5.49
C ALA A 161 3.04 13.00 4.75
N PRO A 162 3.48 14.07 5.47
CA PRO A 162 4.27 15.14 4.89
C PRO A 162 5.71 14.72 4.56
N ILE A 163 6.32 15.48 3.62
CA ILE A 163 7.72 15.33 3.19
C ILE A 163 8.43 16.66 3.37
N VAL A 164 9.65 16.61 3.90
CA VAL A 164 10.51 17.76 4.15
C VAL A 164 11.84 17.64 3.38
N THR A 165 12.50 18.79 3.11
CA THR A 165 13.83 18.79 2.52
C THR A 165 14.89 18.44 3.55
N ALA A 166 15.94 17.74 3.13
CA ALA A 166 17.07 17.37 4.00
C ALA A 166 17.84 18.60 4.49
N GLU A 167 18.01 19.59 3.62
CA GLU A 167 18.78 20.81 3.92
C GLU A 167 18.13 21.71 4.98
N SER A 168 16.80 21.54 5.20
CA SER A 168 16.07 22.29 6.21
C SER A 168 16.07 21.66 7.60
N LEU A 169 16.71 20.49 7.77
CA LEU A 169 16.80 19.77 9.04
C LEU A 169 17.93 20.31 9.91
N ASP A 170 17.69 20.41 11.21
CA ASP A 170 18.73 20.72 12.19
C ASP A 170 19.45 19.43 12.63
N TYR A 171 20.57 19.13 11.98
CA TYR A 171 21.37 17.93 12.22
C TYR A 171 22.04 17.87 13.60
N ASP A 172 22.10 18.99 14.34
CA ASP A 172 22.59 18.99 15.72
C ASP A 172 21.56 18.39 16.69
N LYS A 173 20.28 18.35 16.29
CA LYS A 173 19.19 17.83 17.10
C LYS A 173 18.72 16.43 16.70
N VAL A 174 18.95 16.02 15.47
CA VAL A 174 18.58 14.68 15.00
C VAL A 174 19.76 13.72 15.06
N PHE A 175 19.48 12.42 15.02
CA PHE A 175 20.52 11.39 14.95
C PHE A 175 20.12 10.24 14.02
N ALA A 176 21.11 9.68 13.33
CA ALA A 176 20.91 8.55 12.44
C ALA A 176 20.95 7.24 13.23
N ALA A 177 19.91 6.45 13.17
CA ALA A 177 19.83 5.09 13.73
C ALA A 177 18.65 4.32 13.20
N SER A 178 18.80 2.99 13.14
CA SER A 178 17.69 2.04 12.95
C SER A 178 17.33 1.37 14.26
N ARG A 179 16.03 1.11 14.49
CA ARG A 179 15.57 0.48 15.73
C ARG A 179 16.16 -0.92 15.88
N TYR A 180 16.63 -1.22 17.08
CA TYR A 180 17.25 -2.51 17.44
C TYR A 180 18.52 -2.84 16.63
N GLY A 181 19.18 -1.84 16.03
CA GLY A 181 20.35 -2.04 15.19
C GLY A 181 20.08 -2.89 13.93
N ARG A 182 18.86 -2.85 13.42
CA ARG A 182 18.48 -3.59 12.20
C ARG A 182 18.85 -2.76 10.96
N GLY A 183 19.71 -3.34 10.10
CA GLY A 183 20.28 -2.62 8.97
C GLY A 183 21.35 -1.62 9.42
N GLU A 184 21.61 -0.64 8.59
CA GLU A 184 22.47 0.51 8.90
C GLU A 184 21.68 1.61 9.60
N ALA A 185 22.27 2.80 9.76
CA ALA A 185 21.61 3.96 10.36
C ALA A 185 20.70 4.65 9.34
N ASP A 186 19.68 3.95 8.86
CA ASP A 186 18.88 4.31 7.69
C ASP A 186 17.82 5.38 7.94
N TYR A 187 17.49 5.61 9.22
CA TYR A 187 16.50 6.63 9.63
C TYR A 187 17.18 7.78 10.36
N LEU A 188 16.74 9.01 10.09
CA LEU A 188 16.97 10.10 11.00
C LEU A 188 15.89 10.09 12.09
N ASN A 189 16.28 10.32 13.33
CA ASN A 189 15.39 10.31 14.48
C ASN A 189 15.39 11.68 15.14
N CYS A 190 14.20 12.25 15.33
CA CYS A 190 13.96 13.51 16.03
C CYS A 190 13.50 13.17 17.44
N PRO A 191 14.38 13.24 18.46
CA PRO A 191 14.08 12.84 19.82
C PRO A 191 13.36 13.93 20.58
N PHE A 192 12.31 13.57 21.30
CA PHE A 192 11.64 14.42 22.29
C PHE A 192 12.13 14.10 23.70
N ASN A 193 12.29 15.13 24.53
CA ASN A 193 12.18 14.99 25.96
C ASN A 193 10.67 14.96 26.38
N LYS A 194 10.39 14.82 27.67
CA LYS A 194 9.01 14.71 28.17
C LYS A 194 8.20 15.98 27.94
N GLU A 195 8.76 17.13 28.28
CA GLU A 195 8.10 18.44 28.19
C GLU A 195 7.81 18.81 26.72
N GLU A 196 8.79 18.65 25.84
CA GLU A 196 8.64 18.87 24.39
C GLU A 196 7.51 18.00 23.83
N TYR A 197 7.46 16.72 24.22
CA TYR A 197 6.42 15.80 23.78
C TYR A 197 5.03 16.23 24.26
N GLU A 198 4.89 16.58 25.55
CA GLU A 198 3.61 17.01 26.13
C GLU A 198 3.08 18.28 25.43
N ASN A 199 3.96 19.25 25.18
CA ASN A 199 3.63 20.47 24.44
C ASN A 199 3.23 20.16 22.97
N PHE A 200 3.99 19.31 22.29
CA PHE A 200 3.67 18.87 20.94
C PHE A 200 2.31 18.14 20.90
N HIS A 201 2.07 17.20 21.80
CA HIS A 201 0.83 16.43 21.87
C HIS A 201 -0.38 17.35 22.10
N ALA A 202 -0.27 18.30 23.02
CA ALA A 202 -1.33 19.27 23.27
C ALA A 202 -1.63 20.14 22.04
N ALA A 203 -0.58 20.62 21.37
CA ALA A 203 -0.72 21.42 20.14
C ALA A 203 -1.31 20.60 18.97
N LEU A 204 -0.98 19.33 18.87
CA LEU A 204 -1.50 18.41 17.85
C LEU A 204 -3.01 18.17 18.02
N ILE A 205 -3.47 17.95 19.25
CA ILE A 205 -4.90 17.75 19.53
C ILE A 205 -5.72 19.03 19.29
N ALA A 206 -5.14 20.19 19.64
CA ALA A 206 -5.81 21.49 19.50
C ALA A 206 -5.79 22.03 18.05
N ALA A 207 -5.04 21.40 17.15
CA ALA A 207 -4.86 21.88 15.78
C ALA A 207 -6.13 21.76 14.94
N GLU A 208 -6.35 22.75 14.08
CA GLU A 208 -7.50 22.77 13.17
C GLU A 208 -7.32 21.73 12.06
N ARG A 209 -8.40 20.98 11.81
CA ARG A 209 -8.48 19.99 10.72
C ARG A 209 -9.03 20.64 9.45
N ALA A 210 -8.62 20.11 8.30
CA ALA A 210 -9.24 20.47 7.03
C ALA A 210 -10.70 19.97 7.00
N PRO A 211 -11.63 20.76 6.44
CA PRO A 211 -13.00 20.30 6.26
C PRO A 211 -13.00 19.08 5.32
N LEU A 212 -13.70 18.05 5.68
CA LEU A 212 -14.00 16.93 4.80
C LEU A 212 -15.21 17.32 3.97
N HIS A 213 -15.05 17.45 2.65
CA HIS A 213 -16.15 17.79 1.76
C HIS A 213 -17.14 16.62 1.68
N ASP A 214 -18.43 16.93 1.92
CA ASP A 214 -19.62 16.09 1.69
C ASP A 214 -19.77 14.82 2.51
N PHE A 215 -19.85 14.90 3.88
CA PHE A 215 -20.42 13.78 4.64
C PHE A 215 -21.14 14.19 5.93
N ASP A 216 -22.48 13.98 5.91
CA ASP A 216 -23.32 13.75 7.07
C ASP A 216 -23.24 12.25 7.46
N GLY A 217 -22.17 11.82 8.14
CA GLY A 217 -22.03 10.46 8.60
C GLY A 217 -20.74 10.21 9.40
N ASP A 218 -20.70 9.15 10.20
CA ASP A 218 -19.55 8.76 10.99
C ASP A 218 -18.33 8.52 10.09
N LEU A 219 -17.24 9.22 10.40
CA LEU A 219 -15.99 9.18 9.66
C LEU A 219 -15.34 7.79 9.81
N THR A 220 -15.52 6.91 8.83
CA THR A 220 -14.82 5.63 8.81
C THR A 220 -13.39 5.86 8.30
N VAL A 221 -12.42 5.83 9.21
CA VAL A 221 -10.99 5.93 8.89
C VAL A 221 -10.38 4.52 8.97
N TYR A 222 -9.61 4.15 7.96
CA TYR A 222 -8.88 2.89 8.01
C TYR A 222 -7.82 2.92 9.12
N GLU A 223 -7.84 1.92 10.02
CA GLU A 223 -6.95 1.86 11.18
C GLU A 223 -5.45 1.90 10.80
N GLY A 224 -5.07 1.33 9.66
CA GLY A 224 -3.68 1.31 9.17
C GLY A 224 -3.14 2.66 8.68
N CYS A 225 -4.05 3.61 8.35
CA CYS A 225 -3.72 4.95 7.85
C CYS A 225 -4.36 6.06 8.68
N MET A 226 -4.61 5.77 9.96
CA MET A 226 -5.25 6.71 10.88
C MET A 226 -4.42 7.99 11.02
N PRO A 227 -5.04 9.18 10.88
CA PRO A 227 -4.35 10.45 11.11
C PRO A 227 -3.73 10.56 12.50
N ILE A 228 -2.53 11.14 12.57
CA ILE A 228 -1.75 11.24 13.81
C ILE A 228 -2.49 12.00 14.91
N GLU A 229 -3.27 13.04 14.55
CA GLU A 229 -4.09 13.81 15.48
C GLU A 229 -5.29 13.01 16.01
N VAL A 230 -5.81 12.08 15.21
CA VAL A 230 -6.89 11.16 15.65
C VAL A 230 -6.32 10.13 16.62
N MET A 231 -5.15 9.57 16.34
CA MET A 231 -4.44 8.68 17.28
C MET A 231 -4.10 9.41 18.59
N ALA A 232 -3.60 10.64 18.51
CA ALA A 232 -3.24 11.44 19.68
C ALA A 232 -4.46 11.71 20.61
N ALA A 233 -5.63 11.95 20.02
CA ALA A 233 -6.87 12.19 20.75
C ALA A 233 -7.36 10.95 21.55
N ARG A 234 -6.88 9.73 21.21
CA ARG A 234 -7.21 8.50 21.95
C ARG A 234 -6.50 8.39 23.30
N GLY A 235 -5.48 9.21 23.55
CA GLY A 235 -4.76 9.28 24.83
C GLY A 235 -3.33 9.76 24.68
N ALA A 236 -2.79 10.33 25.77
CA ALA A 236 -1.48 10.98 25.79
C ALA A 236 -0.31 10.07 25.41
N ASP A 237 -0.43 8.78 25.62
CA ASP A 237 0.62 7.81 25.30
C ASP A 237 0.37 7.04 23.99
N THR A 238 -0.78 7.23 23.33
CA THR A 238 -1.16 6.44 22.15
C THR A 238 -0.12 6.57 21.02
N ILE A 239 0.24 7.80 20.66
CA ILE A 239 1.24 8.01 19.60
C ILE A 239 2.66 7.68 20.08
N ARG A 240 2.95 7.82 21.38
CA ARG A 240 4.23 7.46 22.02
C ARG A 240 4.49 5.95 22.02
N PHE A 241 3.47 5.12 22.17
CA PHE A 241 3.57 3.67 22.03
C PHE A 241 3.32 3.19 20.58
N GLY A 242 2.83 4.07 19.72
CA GLY A 242 2.60 3.88 18.29
C GLY A 242 3.76 4.41 17.42
N PRO A 243 3.50 5.38 16.52
CA PRO A 243 4.48 5.87 15.53
C PRO A 243 5.71 6.52 16.16
N LEU A 244 5.59 7.20 17.31
CA LEU A 244 6.70 7.89 17.99
C LEU A 244 7.40 7.01 19.01
N ARG A 245 7.25 5.69 18.93
CA ARG A 245 7.78 4.76 19.93
C ARG A 245 9.32 4.86 20.04
N PRO A 246 9.88 5.13 21.24
CA PRO A 246 11.33 5.32 21.41
C PRO A 246 12.08 3.99 21.63
N VAL A 247 11.38 2.88 21.79
CA VAL A 247 11.99 1.56 22.11
C VAL A 247 12.86 1.09 20.95
N GLY A 248 14.07 0.64 21.29
CA GLY A 248 15.08 0.20 20.30
C GLY A 248 15.96 1.34 19.76
N LEU A 249 15.75 2.60 20.23
CA LEU A 249 16.58 3.75 19.91
C LEU A 249 17.40 4.18 21.15
N ARG A 250 18.60 4.68 20.90
CA ARG A 250 19.47 5.34 21.87
C ARG A 250 20.06 6.57 21.20
N ASP A 251 19.83 7.73 21.78
CA ASP A 251 20.43 8.98 21.30
C ASP A 251 21.94 8.99 21.62
N PRO A 252 22.82 9.04 20.62
CA PRO A 252 24.25 8.99 20.85
C PRO A 252 24.80 10.21 21.62
N ARG A 253 24.09 11.35 21.61
CA ARG A 253 24.49 12.58 22.30
C ARG A 253 24.26 12.49 23.80
N THR A 254 23.19 11.82 24.23
CA THR A 254 22.83 11.68 25.64
C THR A 254 23.19 10.32 26.21
N GLY A 255 23.38 9.31 25.35
CA GLY A 255 23.54 7.92 25.73
C GLY A 255 22.25 7.27 26.26
N HIS A 256 21.11 7.98 26.21
CA HIS A 256 19.83 7.52 26.75
C HIS A 256 18.77 7.30 25.65
N ARG A 257 17.73 6.57 26.03
CA ARG A 257 16.54 6.43 25.19
C ARG A 257 15.72 7.73 25.31
N PRO A 258 15.30 8.36 24.17
CA PRO A 258 14.43 9.54 24.22
C PRO A 258 13.06 9.21 24.81
N TRP A 259 12.31 10.23 25.21
CA TRP A 259 10.93 10.07 25.69
C TRP A 259 10.00 9.58 24.56
N ALA A 260 10.11 10.20 23.39
CA ALA A 260 9.49 9.81 22.14
C ALA A 260 10.45 10.12 20.99
N ALA A 261 10.24 9.59 19.79
CA ALA A 261 11.06 9.92 18.63
C ALA A 261 10.24 9.85 17.35
N VAL A 262 10.25 10.92 16.56
CA VAL A 262 9.79 10.88 15.17
C VAL A 262 10.89 10.29 14.30
N GLN A 263 10.54 9.36 13.43
CA GLN A 263 11.47 8.81 12.45
C GLN A 263 11.23 9.46 11.09
N LEU A 264 12.31 9.88 10.46
CA LEU A 264 12.33 10.38 9.09
C LEU A 264 12.97 9.31 8.21
N ARG A 265 12.30 8.94 7.13
CA ARG A 265 12.79 7.99 6.13
C ARG A 265 13.09 8.72 4.84
N ALA A 266 14.25 8.41 4.24
CA ALA A 266 14.61 8.96 2.93
C ALA A 266 13.57 8.58 1.86
N GLU A 267 13.17 9.53 1.05
CA GLU A 267 12.24 9.35 -0.08
C GLU A 267 12.98 8.97 -1.37
N ASN A 268 14.26 9.28 -1.45
CA ASN A 268 15.09 9.03 -2.62
C ASN A 268 16.50 8.57 -2.23
N THR A 269 17.20 7.98 -3.19
CA THR A 269 18.56 7.47 -3.01
C THR A 269 19.56 8.59 -2.64
N ALA A 270 19.37 9.80 -3.18
CA ALA A 270 20.19 10.96 -2.88
C ALA A 270 19.98 11.52 -1.46
N ARG A 271 18.97 11.03 -0.73
CA ARG A 271 18.60 11.48 0.62
C ARG A 271 18.36 12.99 0.73
N THR A 272 17.83 13.60 -0.32
CA THR A 272 17.50 15.01 -0.34
C THR A 272 16.13 15.34 0.25
N LEU A 273 15.27 14.33 0.37
CA LEU A 273 13.89 14.41 0.88
C LEU A 273 13.64 13.36 1.94
N TYR A 274 12.86 13.72 2.97
CA TYR A 274 12.51 12.83 4.06
C TYR A 274 11.01 12.83 4.34
N ASN A 275 10.43 11.65 4.49
CA ASN A 275 9.05 11.43 4.90
C ASN A 275 8.96 11.31 6.42
N LEU A 276 7.97 11.97 7.03
CA LEU A 276 7.66 11.82 8.45
C LEU A 276 6.87 10.50 8.65
N VAL A 277 7.55 9.48 9.17
CA VAL A 277 6.96 8.13 9.32
C VAL A 277 5.82 8.13 10.34
N GLY A 278 4.63 7.72 9.90
CA GLY A 278 3.45 7.64 10.77
C GLY A 278 2.75 8.98 11.01
N PHE A 279 3.02 9.99 10.20
CA PHE A 279 2.42 11.32 10.26
C PHE A 279 1.36 11.56 9.20
N GLN A 280 0.60 10.54 8.84
CA GLN A 280 -0.63 10.74 8.08
C GLN A 280 -1.50 11.75 8.83
N THR A 281 -2.08 12.74 8.14
CA THR A 281 -2.79 13.83 8.82
C THR A 281 -3.86 14.49 7.95
N ASN A 282 -4.91 14.97 8.61
CA ASN A 282 -5.94 15.85 8.05
C ASN A 282 -5.86 17.29 8.59
N LEU A 283 -4.76 17.67 9.20
CA LEU A 283 -4.61 19.05 9.66
C LEU A 283 -4.55 20.02 8.48
N LYS A 284 -5.05 21.24 8.65
CA LYS A 284 -4.83 22.34 7.70
C LYS A 284 -3.33 22.57 7.49
N TRP A 285 -2.90 22.94 6.29
CA TRP A 285 -1.47 23.12 5.96
C TRP A 285 -0.73 24.08 6.91
N GLY A 286 -1.39 25.19 7.29
CA GLY A 286 -0.82 26.11 8.28
C GLY A 286 -0.62 25.47 9.67
N GLU A 287 -1.53 24.63 10.08
CA GLU A 287 -1.44 23.86 11.33
C GLU A 287 -0.35 22.78 11.25
N GLN A 288 -0.24 22.07 10.12
CA GLN A 288 0.86 21.13 9.90
C GLN A 288 2.21 21.82 10.07
N LYS A 289 2.40 22.98 9.41
CA LYS A 289 3.64 23.77 9.57
C LYS A 289 3.86 24.16 11.01
N ARG A 290 2.86 24.72 11.69
CA ARG A 290 2.95 25.19 13.08
C ARG A 290 3.27 24.04 14.05
N VAL A 291 2.55 22.93 13.98
CA VAL A 291 2.66 21.84 14.93
C VAL A 291 3.89 20.97 14.65
N PHE A 292 4.17 20.65 13.39
CA PHE A 292 5.30 19.79 13.06
C PHE A 292 6.65 20.51 13.19
N SER A 293 6.68 21.86 13.14
CA SER A 293 7.88 22.64 13.51
C SER A 293 8.19 22.62 15.01
N MET A 294 7.31 22.07 15.86
CA MET A 294 7.62 21.81 17.28
C MET A 294 8.44 20.52 17.50
N ILE A 295 8.60 19.71 16.45
CA ILE A 295 9.39 18.48 16.51
C ILE A 295 10.87 18.88 16.51
N PRO A 296 11.69 18.42 17.52
CA PRO A 296 13.11 18.73 17.57
C PRO A 296 13.83 18.34 16.27
N GLY A 297 14.51 19.33 15.67
CA GLY A 297 15.19 19.18 14.38
C GLY A 297 14.34 19.55 13.16
N LEU A 298 13.04 19.88 13.35
CA LEU A 298 12.14 20.33 12.28
C LEU A 298 11.68 21.79 12.45
N GLU A 299 12.30 22.57 13.33
CA GLU A 299 11.88 23.95 13.66
C GLU A 299 11.87 24.87 12.43
N HIS A 300 12.74 24.60 11.49
CA HIS A 300 12.86 25.35 10.24
C HIS A 300 12.57 24.51 8.99
N ALA A 301 11.92 23.33 9.19
CA ALA A 301 11.67 22.39 8.11
C ALA A 301 10.86 23.01 6.95
N GLU A 302 11.35 22.77 5.74
CA GLU A 302 10.66 23.12 4.49
C GLU A 302 9.86 21.93 3.99
N PHE A 303 8.53 22.10 4.01
CA PHE A 303 7.60 21.06 3.56
C PHE A 303 7.41 21.15 2.04
N VAL A 304 7.96 20.19 1.31
CA VAL A 304 7.73 20.05 -0.14
C VAL A 304 6.38 19.37 -0.44
N ARG A 305 5.84 18.65 0.55
CA ARG A 305 4.53 18.03 0.49
C ARG A 305 3.88 18.10 1.87
N TYR A 306 2.65 18.57 1.92
CA TYR A 306 1.81 18.49 3.10
C TYR A 306 1.00 17.19 3.10
N GLY A 307 0.63 16.73 4.28
CA GLY A 307 -0.34 15.67 4.45
C GLY A 307 -1.73 16.11 3.98
N VAL A 308 -2.44 15.18 3.37
CA VAL A 308 -3.82 15.37 2.91
C VAL A 308 -4.62 14.07 3.10
N MET A 309 -5.93 14.18 3.28
CA MET A 309 -6.82 13.04 3.27
C MET A 309 -7.46 12.87 1.90
N HIS A 310 -7.60 11.62 1.48
CA HIS A 310 -8.32 11.23 0.27
C HIS A 310 -9.44 10.27 0.65
N ARG A 311 -10.54 10.35 -0.08
CA ARG A 311 -11.60 9.35 0.00
C ARG A 311 -11.26 8.22 -0.96
N ASN A 312 -11.07 7.03 -0.42
CA ASN A 312 -10.89 5.81 -1.18
C ASN A 312 -12.24 5.11 -1.35
N THR A 313 -12.53 4.65 -2.54
CA THR A 313 -13.70 3.84 -2.86
C THR A 313 -13.29 2.40 -3.13
N PHE A 314 -14.05 1.44 -2.63
CA PHE A 314 -13.84 0.02 -2.87
C PHE A 314 -15.18 -0.70 -3.01
N LEU A 315 -15.16 -1.87 -3.64
CA LEU A 315 -16.33 -2.71 -3.79
C LEU A 315 -16.64 -3.44 -2.49
N GLU A 316 -17.91 -3.69 -2.22
CA GLU A 316 -18.31 -4.67 -1.24
C GLU A 316 -18.09 -6.08 -1.82
N SER A 317 -16.80 -6.39 -2.06
CA SER A 317 -16.34 -7.56 -2.81
C SER A 317 -16.93 -8.89 -2.37
N PRO A 318 -17.20 -9.12 -1.06
CA PRO A 318 -17.86 -10.36 -0.62
C PRO A 318 -19.25 -10.60 -1.21
N LYS A 319 -19.89 -9.55 -1.75
CA LYS A 319 -21.23 -9.67 -2.38
C LYS A 319 -21.17 -9.81 -3.90
N VAL A 320 -20.10 -9.34 -4.53
CA VAL A 320 -20.08 -9.19 -5.99
C VAL A 320 -18.97 -9.97 -6.68
N LEU A 321 -17.85 -10.26 -6.00
CA LEU A 321 -16.70 -10.94 -6.60
C LEU A 321 -16.68 -12.43 -6.28
N THR A 322 -16.29 -13.21 -7.27
CA THR A 322 -15.90 -14.61 -7.10
C THR A 322 -14.46 -14.73 -6.59
N LYS A 323 -14.05 -15.93 -6.15
CA LYS A 323 -12.64 -16.22 -5.80
C LYS A 323 -11.67 -16.11 -6.98
N GLN A 324 -12.18 -16.10 -8.20
CA GLN A 324 -11.40 -15.85 -9.42
C GLN A 324 -11.35 -14.37 -9.80
N GLN A 325 -11.82 -13.47 -8.92
CA GLN A 325 -11.80 -12.01 -9.06
C GLN A 325 -12.63 -11.45 -10.23
N PHE A 326 -13.61 -12.20 -10.77
CA PHE A 326 -14.60 -11.64 -11.68
C PHE A 326 -15.94 -11.43 -11.00
N LEU A 327 -16.80 -10.57 -11.58
CA LEU A 327 -18.16 -10.35 -11.09
C LEU A 327 -19.00 -11.60 -11.34
N ALA A 328 -19.74 -12.05 -10.32
CA ALA A 328 -20.55 -13.27 -10.39
C ALA A 328 -21.54 -13.24 -11.57
N ASP A 329 -22.19 -12.09 -11.80
CA ASP A 329 -23.17 -11.90 -12.87
C ASP A 329 -22.56 -11.44 -14.21
N HIS A 330 -21.27 -11.00 -14.20
CA HIS A 330 -20.55 -10.51 -15.38
C HIS A 330 -19.18 -11.19 -15.50
N PRO A 331 -19.12 -12.45 -15.93
CA PRO A 331 -17.92 -13.27 -15.83
C PRO A 331 -16.74 -12.83 -16.72
N ASN A 332 -16.93 -11.87 -17.60
CA ASN A 332 -15.85 -11.26 -18.37
C ASN A 332 -15.24 -10.02 -17.68
N VAL A 333 -15.82 -9.53 -16.58
CA VAL A 333 -15.35 -8.33 -15.86
C VAL A 333 -14.60 -8.75 -14.61
N PHE A 334 -13.30 -8.58 -14.64
CA PHE A 334 -12.37 -8.85 -13.54
C PHE A 334 -12.02 -7.58 -12.80
N PHE A 335 -11.71 -7.70 -11.51
CA PHE A 335 -11.26 -6.58 -10.68
C PHE A 335 -9.97 -6.92 -9.93
N ALA A 336 -9.06 -5.94 -9.84
CA ALA A 336 -7.85 -6.06 -9.04
C ALA A 336 -7.44 -4.73 -8.38
N GLY A 337 -6.57 -4.80 -7.39
CA GLY A 337 -6.05 -3.65 -6.66
C GLY A 337 -6.94 -3.23 -5.49
N GLN A 338 -6.67 -2.05 -4.94
CA GLN A 338 -7.37 -1.54 -3.75
C GLN A 338 -8.88 -1.40 -3.93
N ILE A 339 -9.35 -1.24 -5.16
CA ILE A 339 -10.80 -1.20 -5.45
C ILE A 339 -11.53 -2.48 -5.01
N THR A 340 -10.82 -3.60 -4.85
CA THR A 340 -11.40 -4.87 -4.39
C THR A 340 -11.35 -5.06 -2.88
N GLY A 341 -10.75 -4.13 -2.13
CA GLY A 341 -10.52 -4.27 -0.69
C GLY A 341 -9.17 -4.87 -0.31
N PHE A 342 -8.28 -5.14 -1.26
CA PHE A 342 -6.86 -5.40 -0.97
C PHE A 342 -6.19 -4.09 -0.55
N GLU A 343 -5.74 -3.99 0.71
CA GLU A 343 -5.16 -2.75 1.23
C GLU A 343 -3.64 -2.82 1.33
N GLY A 344 -2.98 -1.94 0.55
CA GLY A 344 -1.53 -1.78 0.48
C GLY A 344 -0.98 -1.95 -0.93
N TYR A 345 0.25 -1.47 -1.14
CA TYR A 345 0.89 -1.45 -2.47
C TYR A 345 1.18 -2.84 -3.01
N MET A 346 1.85 -3.68 -2.21
CA MET A 346 2.18 -5.04 -2.63
C MET A 346 0.94 -5.94 -2.66
N GLU A 347 0.00 -5.70 -1.78
CA GLU A 347 -1.30 -6.34 -1.78
C GLU A 347 -2.07 -6.04 -3.09
N SER A 348 -2.03 -4.78 -3.53
CA SER A 348 -2.63 -4.38 -4.82
C SER A 348 -1.94 -5.05 -6.00
N ALA A 349 -0.60 -5.04 -6.04
CA ALA A 349 0.16 -5.73 -7.08
C ALA A 349 -0.12 -7.24 -7.08
N ALA A 350 -0.12 -7.88 -5.90
CA ALA A 350 -0.46 -9.30 -5.75
C ALA A 350 -1.85 -9.63 -6.29
N SER A 351 -2.85 -8.78 -6.04
CA SER A 351 -4.19 -9.00 -6.59
C SER A 351 -4.23 -8.89 -8.11
N GLY A 352 -3.42 -7.98 -8.70
CA GLY A 352 -3.24 -7.89 -10.15
C GLY A 352 -2.62 -9.15 -10.73
N LEU A 353 -1.59 -9.68 -10.05
CA LEU A 353 -0.93 -10.92 -10.44
C LEU A 353 -1.89 -12.13 -10.35
N LEU A 354 -2.66 -12.22 -9.28
CA LEU A 354 -3.70 -13.26 -9.10
C LEU A 354 -4.76 -13.18 -10.21
N ALA A 355 -5.27 -11.97 -10.51
CA ALA A 355 -6.22 -11.77 -11.60
C ALA A 355 -5.63 -12.18 -12.96
N ALA A 356 -4.35 -11.88 -13.20
CA ALA A 356 -3.67 -12.25 -14.43
C ALA A 356 -3.62 -13.77 -14.62
N HIS A 357 -3.32 -14.55 -13.59
CA HIS A 357 -3.37 -16.02 -13.64
C HIS A 357 -4.77 -16.53 -13.98
N GLN A 358 -5.82 -16.00 -13.35
CA GLN A 358 -7.21 -16.39 -13.60
C GLN A 358 -7.66 -16.02 -15.02
N ILE A 359 -7.27 -14.83 -15.50
CA ILE A 359 -7.58 -14.36 -16.85
C ILE A 359 -6.88 -15.25 -17.90
N LEU A 360 -5.61 -15.60 -17.70
CA LEU A 360 -4.90 -16.48 -18.62
C LEU A 360 -5.56 -17.84 -18.74
N ALA A 361 -5.89 -18.47 -17.60
CA ALA A 361 -6.59 -19.74 -17.58
C ALA A 361 -7.92 -19.67 -18.34
N ARG A 362 -8.70 -18.61 -18.10
CA ARG A 362 -9.96 -18.38 -18.82
C ARG A 362 -9.76 -18.19 -20.32
N LEU A 363 -8.77 -17.41 -20.75
CA LEU A 363 -8.45 -17.22 -22.17
C LEU A 363 -8.00 -18.52 -22.86
N GLN A 364 -7.42 -19.44 -22.10
CA GLN A 364 -7.02 -20.78 -22.55
C GLN A 364 -8.15 -21.81 -22.45
N GLY A 365 -9.33 -21.44 -21.91
CA GLY A 365 -10.44 -22.35 -21.69
C GLY A 365 -10.23 -23.37 -20.56
N CYS A 366 -9.34 -23.05 -19.62
CA CYS A 366 -9.02 -23.86 -18.45
C CYS A 366 -9.63 -23.26 -17.17
N GLU A 367 -9.86 -24.09 -16.16
CA GLU A 367 -10.17 -23.64 -14.81
C GLU A 367 -8.90 -23.66 -13.96
N LEU A 368 -8.63 -22.56 -13.27
CA LEU A 368 -7.53 -22.42 -12.32
C LEU A 368 -8.14 -22.25 -10.92
N PRO A 369 -7.91 -23.19 -9.98
CA PRO A 369 -8.31 -22.95 -8.60
C PRO A 369 -7.53 -21.80 -8.01
N PRO A 370 -8.13 -21.00 -7.09
CA PRO A 370 -7.40 -19.95 -6.40
C PRO A 370 -6.26 -20.55 -5.56
N PRO A 371 -5.22 -19.76 -5.21
CA PRO A 371 -4.19 -20.22 -4.29
C PRO A 371 -4.78 -20.72 -2.97
N PRO A 372 -4.18 -21.74 -2.34
CA PRO A 372 -4.68 -22.29 -1.09
C PRO A 372 -4.82 -21.23 0.02
N ALA A 373 -5.83 -21.32 0.86
CA ALA A 373 -6.04 -20.43 2.00
C ALA A 373 -4.86 -20.42 3.00
N ALA A 374 -3.99 -21.41 2.94
CA ALA A 374 -2.75 -21.46 3.73
C ALA A 374 -1.70 -20.43 3.26
N THR A 375 -1.81 -19.91 2.03
CA THR A 375 -0.96 -18.85 1.49
C THR A 375 -1.47 -17.47 1.89
N MET A 376 -0.60 -16.45 1.91
CA MET A 376 -1.02 -15.07 2.18
C MET A 376 -1.94 -14.55 1.06
N CYS A 377 -1.61 -14.86 -0.19
CA CYS A 377 -2.42 -14.51 -1.35
C CYS A 377 -3.81 -15.16 -1.28
N GLY A 378 -3.88 -16.46 -0.98
CA GLY A 378 -5.17 -17.18 -0.86
C GLY A 378 -5.99 -16.70 0.34
N ALA A 379 -5.35 -16.43 1.49
CA ALA A 379 -6.04 -15.92 2.68
C ALA A 379 -6.62 -14.51 2.47
N LEU A 380 -5.89 -13.62 1.77
CA LEU A 380 -6.40 -12.30 1.40
C LEU A 380 -7.57 -12.42 0.42
N LEU A 381 -7.46 -13.30 -0.57
CA LEU A 381 -8.51 -13.54 -1.54
C LEU A 381 -9.76 -14.12 -0.88
N ASP A 382 -9.60 -15.09 0.03
CA ASP A 382 -10.70 -15.62 0.85
C ASP A 382 -11.37 -14.52 1.67
N TYR A 383 -10.59 -13.63 2.29
CA TYR A 383 -11.12 -12.54 3.09
C TYR A 383 -12.02 -11.61 2.27
N ILE A 384 -11.58 -11.17 1.07
CA ILE A 384 -12.34 -10.23 0.25
C ILE A 384 -13.54 -10.87 -0.47
N THR A 385 -13.65 -12.20 -0.49
CA THR A 385 -14.74 -12.92 -1.18
C THR A 385 -15.64 -13.72 -0.23
N THR A 386 -15.34 -13.73 1.06
CA THR A 386 -16.18 -14.37 2.07
C THR A 386 -17.16 -13.35 2.67
N PRO A 387 -18.47 -13.67 2.75
CA PRO A 387 -19.46 -12.77 3.33
C PRO A 387 -19.09 -12.27 4.71
N ASN A 388 -19.05 -10.95 4.86
CA ASN A 388 -18.72 -10.25 6.10
C ASN A 388 -19.68 -9.07 6.28
N LYS A 389 -20.28 -8.93 7.47
CA LYS A 389 -21.23 -7.85 7.78
C LYS A 389 -20.56 -6.47 7.85
N ASP A 390 -19.33 -6.45 8.32
CA ASP A 390 -18.54 -5.22 8.52
C ASP A 390 -17.27 -5.29 7.64
N PHE A 391 -17.46 -5.51 6.33
CA PHE A 391 -16.35 -5.63 5.40
C PHE A 391 -15.52 -4.33 5.36
N GLN A 392 -14.24 -4.47 5.63
CA GLN A 392 -13.24 -3.40 5.56
C GLN A 392 -12.06 -3.87 4.72
N PRO A 393 -11.33 -2.96 4.04
CA PRO A 393 -10.11 -3.33 3.34
C PRO A 393 -9.13 -4.07 4.25
N MET A 394 -8.38 -5.03 3.70
CA MET A 394 -7.46 -5.89 4.43
C MET A 394 -6.08 -5.90 3.78
N GLY A 395 -5.08 -5.56 4.55
CA GLY A 395 -3.67 -5.77 4.20
C GLY A 395 -3.14 -7.10 4.73
N ALA A 396 -2.01 -7.54 4.18
CA ALA A 396 -1.34 -8.76 4.61
C ALA A 396 -1.10 -8.76 6.13
N ASN A 397 -1.61 -9.79 6.81
CA ASN A 397 -1.38 -9.98 8.24
C ASN A 397 -1.38 -11.47 8.61
N MET A 398 -0.50 -11.87 9.55
CA MET A 398 -0.34 -13.26 9.94
C MET A 398 -1.57 -13.84 10.66
N GLY A 399 -2.50 -12.99 11.07
CA GLY A 399 -3.71 -13.40 11.79
C GLY A 399 -4.77 -14.03 10.91
N ILE A 400 -4.73 -13.79 9.58
CA ILE A 400 -5.68 -14.36 8.62
C ILE A 400 -5.26 -15.75 8.12
N LEU A 401 -4.00 -16.15 8.36
CA LEU A 401 -3.52 -17.47 7.97
C LEU A 401 -4.11 -18.56 8.86
N PRO A 402 -4.61 -19.67 8.30
CA PRO A 402 -5.07 -20.82 9.07
C PRO A 402 -3.90 -21.44 9.83
N ARG A 403 -4.18 -21.91 11.04
CA ARG A 403 -3.19 -22.54 11.92
C ARG A 403 -3.48 -24.02 12.04
N THR A 404 -2.49 -24.87 11.78
CA THR A 404 -2.56 -26.28 12.10
C THR A 404 -2.44 -26.51 13.63
N GLU A 405 -2.83 -27.67 14.11
CA GLU A 405 -2.67 -28.03 15.53
C GLU A 405 -1.22 -27.92 15.99
N GLU A 406 -0.28 -28.35 15.18
CA GLU A 406 1.16 -28.27 15.45
C GLU A 406 1.63 -26.82 15.61
N ILE A 407 1.25 -25.93 14.68
CA ILE A 407 1.61 -24.50 14.73
C ILE A 407 1.02 -23.83 15.97
N ASN A 408 -0.18 -24.24 16.42
CA ASN A 408 -0.80 -23.70 17.63
C ASN A 408 -0.02 -24.07 18.91
N THR A 409 0.77 -25.15 18.93
CA THR A 409 1.60 -25.54 20.07
C THR A 409 2.82 -24.64 20.26
N ILE A 410 3.25 -23.93 19.22
CA ILE A 410 4.45 -23.06 19.24
C ILE A 410 4.16 -21.80 20.07
N ARG A 411 4.83 -21.69 21.21
CA ARG A 411 4.61 -20.56 22.16
C ARG A 411 5.30 -19.28 21.71
N ASP A 412 6.52 -19.38 21.20
CA ASP A 412 7.23 -18.21 20.70
C ASP A 412 6.54 -17.64 19.46
N LYS A 413 6.26 -16.34 19.49
CA LYS A 413 5.55 -15.67 18.40
C LYS A 413 6.32 -15.67 17.10
N ARG A 414 7.64 -15.52 17.16
CA ARG A 414 8.50 -15.45 15.97
C ARG A 414 8.63 -16.80 15.33
N GLU A 415 8.88 -17.84 16.13
CA GLU A 415 8.94 -19.23 15.66
C GLU A 415 7.60 -19.65 15.03
N ARG A 416 6.49 -19.30 15.66
CA ARG A 416 5.15 -19.55 15.13
C ARG A 416 4.90 -18.85 13.78
N TYR A 417 5.36 -17.61 13.64
CA TYR A 417 5.22 -16.87 12.37
C TYR A 417 6.16 -17.42 11.29
N MET A 418 7.33 -17.91 11.64
CA MET A 418 8.20 -18.62 10.71
C MET A 418 7.56 -19.93 10.24
N ALA A 419 6.96 -20.71 11.13
CA ALA A 419 6.25 -21.95 10.78
C ALA A 419 5.06 -21.69 9.86
N LEU A 420 4.24 -20.64 10.14
CA LEU A 420 3.15 -20.21 9.25
C LEU A 420 3.69 -19.82 7.87
N SER A 421 4.77 -19.06 7.82
CA SER A 421 5.39 -18.64 6.57
C SER A 421 5.93 -19.82 5.76
N GLN A 422 6.57 -20.80 6.41
CA GLN A 422 7.05 -21.99 5.72
C GLN A 422 5.90 -22.81 5.13
N ASN A 423 4.85 -23.04 5.92
CA ASN A 423 3.66 -23.75 5.46
C ASN A 423 2.99 -23.05 4.25
N ALA A 424 2.95 -21.71 4.26
CA ALA A 424 2.41 -20.92 3.16
C ALA A 424 3.28 -21.01 1.89
N GLN A 425 4.60 -20.97 2.05
CA GLN A 425 5.56 -21.12 0.94
C GLN A 425 5.46 -22.50 0.30
N ASP A 426 5.37 -23.55 1.10
CA ASP A 426 5.23 -24.92 0.60
C ASP A 426 3.92 -25.08 -0.18
N ALA A 427 2.81 -24.52 0.33
CA ALA A 427 1.52 -24.54 -0.34
C ALA A 427 1.53 -23.71 -1.65
N MET A 428 2.20 -22.56 -1.67
CA MET A 428 2.32 -21.72 -2.88
C MET A 428 3.22 -22.42 -3.92
N CYS A 429 4.31 -23.05 -3.49
CA CYS A 429 5.19 -23.81 -4.38
C CYS A 429 4.41 -24.93 -5.07
N ALA A 430 3.65 -25.73 -4.31
CA ALA A 430 2.83 -26.81 -4.86
C ALA A 430 1.80 -26.26 -5.87
N TRP A 431 1.11 -25.17 -5.53
CA TRP A 431 0.14 -24.54 -6.42
C TRP A 431 0.78 -24.03 -7.71
N THR A 432 1.92 -23.32 -7.62
CA THR A 432 2.62 -22.81 -8.81
C THR A 432 3.21 -23.90 -9.68
N GLU A 433 3.61 -25.06 -9.13
CA GLU A 433 4.13 -26.20 -9.90
C GLU A 433 3.03 -26.96 -10.63
N GLU A 434 1.84 -27.07 -10.02
CA GLU A 434 0.70 -27.77 -10.60
C GLU A 434 0.09 -26.99 -11.78
N TYR A 435 0.17 -25.66 -11.76
CA TYR A 435 -0.49 -24.77 -12.72
C TYR A 435 0.51 -23.86 -13.50
N LYS A 436 1.70 -24.40 -13.77
CA LYS A 436 2.70 -23.75 -14.65
C LYS A 436 2.28 -23.69 -16.11
#